data_f36270b301adb39b69611c8a1dd0573e
#
_entry.id   f36270b301adb39b69611c8a1dd0573e
#
_cell.length_a   1.000
_cell.length_b   1.000
_cell.length_c   1.000
_cell.angle_alpha   90.00
_cell.angle_beta   90.00
_cell.angle_gamma   90.00
#
_symmetry.space_group_name_H-M   'P 1'
#
loop_
_entity.id
_entity.type
_entity.pdbx_description
1 polymer ?
#
loop_
_entity_poly.entity_id
_entity_poly.type
_entity_poly.pdbx_seq_one_letter_code
_entity_poly.pdbx_strand_id
1 'polypeptide(L)'
;MAYTTRQSMLNGMRQNQETAWEDFRTTYAPLIRLIARKKNLTDQETDELLQDVCVTMVQRDAIGKYNPAQGRFRTYLGRIINNCAVDLIRKRPAAQSVSTRHFNNATDAESEVVEELTHEWEEFLLEKALAEIRSRCDDLTFLAFDFHVRQQRPAKEVAEALGISEQKVYLSSSRITQRLKETVERLQKELEKP
;
A
#
# COMPACT_ATOMS: atom_id res chain seq x y z
N MET A 1 15.55 6.20 -16.70
CA MET A 1 14.79 4.98 -17.06
C MET A 1 14.02 4.55 -15.83
N ALA A 2 12.71 4.37 -15.94
CA ALA A 2 11.94 3.83 -14.82
C ALA A 2 12.26 2.34 -14.65
N TYR A 3 12.42 1.90 -13.42
CA TYR A 3 12.62 0.48 -13.10
C TYR A 3 11.29 -0.25 -13.26
N THR A 4 11.23 -1.21 -14.18
CA THR A 4 10.01 -1.95 -14.51
C THR A 4 9.76 -3.16 -13.63
N THR A 5 10.77 -3.62 -12.91
CA THR A 5 10.66 -4.78 -12.00
C THR A 5 11.28 -4.46 -10.66
N ARG A 6 10.73 -5.06 -9.60
CA ARG A 6 11.25 -4.91 -8.26
C ARG A 6 12.72 -5.31 -8.13
N GLN A 7 13.15 -6.37 -8.82
CA GLN A 7 14.54 -6.84 -8.78
C GLN A 7 15.53 -5.80 -9.34
N SER A 8 15.17 -5.15 -10.46
CA SER A 8 16.00 -4.08 -11.03
C SER A 8 16.07 -2.87 -10.10
N MET A 9 14.94 -2.49 -9.46
CA MET A 9 14.91 -1.43 -8.45
C MET A 9 15.81 -1.78 -7.26
N LEU A 10 15.69 -2.99 -6.68
CA LEU A 10 16.51 -3.44 -5.55
C LEU A 10 18.01 -3.47 -5.92
N ASN A 11 18.35 -3.91 -7.13
CA ASN A 11 19.72 -3.89 -7.60
C ASN A 11 20.25 -2.45 -7.75
N GLY A 12 19.43 -1.55 -8.29
CA GLY A 12 19.76 -0.12 -8.38
C GLY A 12 19.95 0.52 -6.99
N MET A 13 19.09 0.18 -6.02
CA MET A 13 19.23 0.63 -4.64
C MET A 13 20.54 0.11 -3.99
N ARG A 14 20.93 -1.16 -4.23
CA ARG A 14 22.23 -1.71 -3.78
C ARG A 14 23.42 -0.96 -4.37
N GLN A 15 23.27 -0.46 -5.59
CA GLN A 15 24.27 0.35 -6.28
C GLN A 15 24.18 1.85 -5.94
N ASN A 16 23.31 2.21 -4.98
CA ASN A 16 23.04 3.58 -4.55
C ASN A 16 22.61 4.51 -5.70
N GLN A 17 21.88 3.99 -6.69
CA GLN A 17 21.37 4.77 -7.80
C GLN A 17 20.15 5.62 -7.34
N GLU A 18 20.21 6.92 -7.53
CA GLU A 18 19.17 7.86 -7.08
C GLU A 18 17.80 7.56 -7.68
N THR A 19 17.74 7.21 -8.97
CA THR A 19 16.50 6.83 -9.65
C THR A 19 15.83 5.61 -9.03
N ALA A 20 16.58 4.64 -8.52
CA ALA A 20 16.04 3.47 -7.85
C ALA A 20 15.43 3.81 -6.49
N TRP A 21 16.03 4.78 -5.78
CA TRP A 21 15.50 5.31 -4.53
C TRP A 21 14.23 6.15 -4.75
N GLU A 22 14.17 6.91 -5.83
CA GLU A 22 12.96 7.62 -6.25
C GLU A 22 11.82 6.66 -6.58
N ASP A 23 12.11 5.62 -7.37
CA ASP A 23 11.13 4.58 -7.70
C ASP A 23 10.64 3.83 -6.45
N PHE A 24 11.54 3.53 -5.51
CA PHE A 24 11.17 2.93 -4.23
C PHE A 24 10.22 3.83 -3.44
N ARG A 25 10.57 5.11 -3.26
CA ARG A 25 9.74 6.07 -2.55
C ARG A 25 8.37 6.21 -3.20
N THR A 26 8.33 6.43 -4.52
CA THR A 26 7.08 6.58 -5.27
C THR A 26 6.20 5.34 -5.16
N THR A 27 6.82 4.16 -5.18
CA THR A 27 6.10 2.89 -5.14
C THR A 27 5.57 2.57 -3.76
N TYR A 28 6.38 2.75 -2.70
CA TYR A 28 6.06 2.26 -1.35
C TYR A 28 5.65 3.34 -0.34
N ALA A 29 5.82 4.64 -0.62
CA ALA A 29 5.34 5.69 0.27
C ALA A 29 3.83 5.60 0.57
N PRO A 30 2.95 5.26 -0.39
CA PRO A 30 1.52 5.07 -0.09
C PRO A 30 1.28 3.94 0.93
N LEU A 31 2.00 2.80 0.79
CA LEU A 31 1.92 1.70 1.76
C LEU A 31 2.40 2.13 3.15
N ILE A 32 3.53 2.84 3.23
CA ILE A 32 4.07 3.33 4.50
C ILE A 32 3.08 4.29 5.17
N ARG A 33 2.45 5.20 4.40
CA ARG A 33 1.41 6.10 4.90
C ARG A 33 0.15 5.37 5.35
N LEU A 34 -0.24 4.31 4.66
CA LEU A 34 -1.37 3.46 5.06
C LEU A 34 -1.11 2.84 6.44
N ILE A 35 0.05 2.20 6.62
CA ILE A 35 0.47 1.61 7.90
C ILE A 35 0.56 2.67 9.00
N ALA A 36 1.12 3.85 8.70
CA ALA A 36 1.19 4.97 9.63
C ALA A 36 -0.19 5.40 10.14
N ARG A 37 -1.16 5.56 9.23
CA ARG A 37 -2.56 5.90 9.57
C ARG A 37 -3.20 4.85 10.49
N LYS A 38 -3.03 3.56 10.18
CA LYS A 38 -3.56 2.46 10.99
C LYS A 38 -2.95 2.42 12.39
N LYS A 39 -1.70 2.86 12.52
CA LYS A 39 -1.01 2.97 13.82
C LYS A 39 -1.24 4.34 14.52
N ASN A 40 -2.16 5.14 14.01
CA ASN A 40 -2.48 6.48 14.56
C ASN A 40 -1.22 7.36 14.72
N LEU A 41 -0.34 7.33 13.73
CA LEU A 41 0.77 8.28 13.64
C LEU A 41 0.26 9.62 13.11
N THR A 42 0.80 10.71 13.64
CA THR A 42 0.56 12.07 13.12
C THR A 42 1.22 12.24 11.74
N ASP A 43 0.87 13.31 11.02
CA ASP A 43 1.51 13.62 9.73
C ASP A 43 3.02 13.78 9.87
N GLN A 44 3.49 14.44 10.93
CA GLN A 44 4.91 14.62 11.23
C GLN A 44 5.60 13.27 11.49
N GLU A 45 4.99 12.39 12.31
CA GLU A 45 5.52 11.05 12.57
C GLU A 45 5.47 10.17 11.32
N THR A 46 4.51 10.39 10.42
CA THR A 46 4.42 9.68 9.14
C THR A 46 5.59 10.05 8.22
N ASP A 47 5.95 11.34 8.16
CA ASP A 47 7.11 11.79 7.39
C ASP A 47 8.43 11.29 8.03
N GLU A 48 8.53 11.27 9.37
CA GLU A 48 9.66 10.66 10.08
C GLU A 48 9.75 9.16 9.80
N LEU A 49 8.62 8.43 9.81
CA LEU A 49 8.59 7.00 9.45
C LEU A 49 9.10 6.75 8.03
N LEU A 50 8.68 7.55 7.05
CA LEU A 50 9.17 7.45 5.67
C LEU A 50 10.70 7.61 5.60
N GLN A 51 11.23 8.58 6.34
CA GLN A 51 12.66 8.82 6.41
C GLN A 51 13.39 7.66 7.12
N ASP A 52 12.89 7.22 8.27
CA ASP A 52 13.49 6.14 9.07
C ASP A 52 13.54 4.81 8.30
N VAL A 53 12.50 4.50 7.52
CA VAL A 53 12.49 3.32 6.62
C VAL A 53 13.59 3.45 5.57
N CYS A 54 13.71 4.59 4.89
CA CYS A 54 14.77 4.80 3.90
C CYS A 54 16.16 4.71 4.53
N VAL A 55 16.36 5.34 5.68
CA VAL A 55 17.64 5.28 6.44
C VAL A 55 17.96 3.85 6.84
N THR A 56 16.99 3.09 7.34
CA THR A 56 17.17 1.68 7.73
C THR A 56 17.55 0.82 6.53
N MET A 57 16.92 1.06 5.37
CA MET A 57 17.24 0.32 4.14
C MET A 57 18.69 0.56 3.69
N VAL A 58 19.22 1.78 3.86
CA VAL A 58 20.61 2.14 3.52
C VAL A 58 21.60 1.72 4.59
N GLN A 59 21.46 2.27 5.81
CA GLN A 59 22.50 2.19 6.84
C GLN A 59 22.66 0.79 7.44
N ARG A 60 21.56 0.05 7.59
CA ARG A 60 21.58 -1.32 8.13
C ARG A 60 21.82 -2.37 7.05
N ASP A 61 22.13 -1.93 5.83
CA ASP A 61 22.26 -2.81 4.66
C ASP A 61 21.07 -3.78 4.54
N ALA A 62 19.87 -3.27 4.83
CA ALA A 62 18.68 -4.10 4.82
C ALA A 62 18.38 -4.65 3.42
N ILE A 63 18.76 -3.90 2.37
CA ILE A 63 18.62 -4.35 0.97
C ILE A 63 19.57 -5.51 0.69
N GLY A 64 20.82 -5.44 1.16
CA GLY A 64 21.81 -6.50 1.01
C GLY A 64 21.42 -7.78 1.76
N LYS A 65 20.80 -7.63 2.94
CA LYS A 65 20.33 -8.74 3.76
C LYS A 65 19.04 -9.41 3.24
N TYR A 66 18.31 -8.74 2.36
CA TYR A 66 17.10 -9.35 1.80
C TYR A 66 17.46 -10.56 0.93
N ASN A 67 16.92 -11.72 1.31
CA ASN A 67 17.05 -12.98 0.58
C ASN A 67 15.70 -13.44 0.04
N PRO A 68 15.50 -13.45 -1.29
CA PRO A 68 14.24 -13.90 -1.91
C PRO A 68 13.83 -15.35 -1.54
N ALA A 69 14.82 -16.22 -1.21
CA ALA A 69 14.55 -17.59 -0.81
C ALA A 69 13.89 -17.70 0.59
N GLN A 70 14.00 -16.66 1.42
CA GLN A 70 13.44 -16.61 2.77
C GLN A 70 12.05 -15.95 2.82
N GLY A 71 11.57 -15.41 1.71
CA GLY A 71 10.24 -14.82 1.64
C GLY A 71 10.13 -13.62 0.71
N ARG A 72 8.91 -13.13 0.59
CA ARG A 72 8.59 -12.01 -0.30
C ARG A 72 9.13 -10.68 0.26
N PHE A 73 9.59 -9.81 -0.64
CA PHE A 73 10.10 -8.48 -0.23
C PHE A 73 9.07 -7.65 0.53
N ARG A 74 7.80 -7.72 0.14
CA ARG A 74 6.73 -7.00 0.84
C ARG A 74 6.66 -7.34 2.33
N THR A 75 6.80 -8.64 2.67
CA THR A 75 6.82 -9.11 4.06
C THR A 75 8.06 -8.60 4.78
N TYR A 76 9.21 -8.64 4.11
CA TYR A 76 10.45 -8.10 4.64
C TYR A 76 10.37 -6.59 4.88
N LEU A 77 9.88 -5.82 3.89
CA LEU A 77 9.68 -4.37 3.99
C LEU A 77 8.65 -4.03 5.07
N GLY A 78 7.54 -4.75 5.13
CA GLY A 78 6.51 -4.56 6.14
C GLY A 78 7.04 -4.71 7.57
N ARG A 79 7.91 -5.70 7.83
CA ARG A 79 8.60 -5.83 9.13
C ARG A 79 9.48 -4.62 9.43
N ILE A 80 10.20 -4.08 8.45
CA ILE A 80 11.01 -2.87 8.63
C ILE A 80 10.13 -1.68 8.98
N ILE A 81 9.03 -1.46 8.22
CA ILE A 81 8.08 -0.38 8.47
C ILE A 81 7.48 -0.50 9.87
N ASN A 82 7.03 -1.70 10.24
CA ASN A 82 6.44 -1.94 11.56
C ASN A 82 7.42 -1.66 12.69
N ASN A 83 8.67 -2.11 12.57
CA ASN A 83 9.71 -1.86 13.57
C ASN A 83 10.00 -0.36 13.72
N CYS A 84 10.17 0.37 12.61
CA CYS A 84 10.36 1.82 12.64
C CYS A 84 9.15 2.53 13.29
N ALA A 85 7.93 2.14 12.94
CA ALA A 85 6.72 2.72 13.54
C ALA A 85 6.61 2.45 15.04
N VAL A 86 6.93 1.24 15.50
CA VAL A 86 6.97 0.91 16.94
C VAL A 86 8.02 1.73 17.67
N ASP A 87 9.19 1.92 17.08
CA ASP A 87 10.26 2.74 17.67
C ASP A 87 9.84 4.21 17.81
N LEU A 88 9.13 4.76 16.81
CA LEU A 88 8.54 6.10 16.90
C LEU A 88 7.50 6.21 18.01
N ILE A 89 6.58 5.26 18.11
CA ILE A 89 5.56 5.23 19.18
C ILE A 89 6.22 5.15 20.56
N ARG A 90 7.28 4.37 20.71
CA ARG A 90 8.03 4.25 21.98
C ARG A 90 8.74 5.53 22.39
N LYS A 91 9.12 6.38 21.44
CA LYS A 91 9.74 7.68 21.70
C LYS A 91 8.74 8.74 22.19
N ARG A 92 7.42 8.50 22.05
CA ARG A 92 6.38 9.44 22.54
C ARG A 92 6.49 9.63 24.05
N PRO A 93 6.30 10.86 24.56
CA PRO A 93 6.19 11.10 26.00
C PRO A 93 5.04 10.27 26.59
N ALA A 94 5.20 9.77 27.80
CA ALA A 94 4.24 8.90 28.50
C ALA A 94 2.81 9.47 28.56
N ALA A 95 2.65 10.79 28.53
CA ALA A 95 1.36 11.48 28.50
C ALA A 95 0.58 11.32 27.17
N GLN A 96 1.24 10.93 26.08
CA GLN A 96 0.64 10.72 24.74
C GLN A 96 0.50 9.25 24.37
N SER A 97 0.98 8.33 25.21
CA SER A 97 0.93 6.89 24.94
C SER A 97 -0.44 6.31 25.31
N VAL A 98 -1.42 6.51 24.43
CA VAL A 98 -2.69 5.82 24.55
C VAL A 98 -2.51 4.39 24.02
N SER A 99 -2.51 3.43 24.95
CA SER A 99 -2.70 1.98 24.72
C SER A 99 -1.68 1.26 23.83
N THR A 100 -0.44 1.16 24.27
CA THR A 100 0.59 0.27 23.69
C THR A 100 0.53 -1.18 24.23
N ARG A 101 -0.61 -1.65 24.75
CA ARG A 101 -0.70 -2.95 25.46
C ARG A 101 -0.69 -4.20 24.58
N HIS A 102 -0.70 -4.10 23.25
CA HIS A 102 -0.76 -5.28 22.37
C HIS A 102 0.56 -5.67 21.68
N PHE A 103 1.70 -5.06 22.01
CA PHE A 103 2.96 -5.29 21.27
C PHE A 103 4.01 -6.13 22.01
N ASN A 104 3.68 -6.82 23.12
CA ASN A 104 4.69 -7.43 24.00
C ASN A 104 4.85 -8.96 23.94
N ASN A 105 4.25 -9.69 22.99
CA ASN A 105 4.48 -11.13 22.87
C ASN A 105 5.19 -11.48 21.55
N ALA A 106 6.45 -11.88 21.63
CA ALA A 106 7.37 -11.99 20.49
C ALA A 106 7.17 -13.26 19.62
N THR A 107 6.32 -14.20 19.97
CA THR A 107 6.17 -15.47 19.23
C THR A 107 4.81 -15.64 18.54
N ASP A 108 3.72 -15.15 19.10
CA ASP A 108 2.41 -15.13 18.42
C ASP A 108 2.28 -13.90 17.49
N ALA A 109 3.07 -12.85 17.78
CA ALA A 109 3.14 -11.61 17.01
C ALA A 109 3.66 -11.77 15.57
N GLU A 110 4.43 -12.80 15.25
CA GLU A 110 4.94 -12.95 13.86
C GLU A 110 3.83 -13.35 12.88
N SER A 111 2.90 -14.20 13.29
CA SER A 111 1.78 -14.62 12.45
C SER A 111 0.76 -13.49 12.28
N GLU A 112 0.38 -12.84 13.39
CA GLU A 112 -0.54 -11.69 13.37
C GLU A 112 0.02 -10.51 12.55
N VAL A 113 1.31 -10.19 12.71
CA VAL A 113 1.98 -9.14 11.92
C VAL A 113 2.01 -9.50 10.43
N VAL A 114 2.21 -10.77 10.05
CA VAL A 114 2.21 -11.19 8.65
C VAL A 114 0.80 -11.11 8.04
N GLU A 115 -0.24 -11.47 8.79
CA GLU A 115 -1.64 -11.35 8.35
C GLU A 115 -2.06 -9.88 8.20
N GLU A 116 -1.75 -9.05 9.18
CA GLU A 116 -1.99 -7.60 9.14
C GLU A 116 -1.29 -6.98 7.92
N LEU A 117 -0.01 -7.27 7.70
CA LEU A 117 0.75 -6.78 6.55
C LEU A 117 0.21 -7.31 5.21
N THR A 118 -0.39 -8.48 5.19
CA THR A 118 -1.02 -9.03 3.98
C THR A 118 -2.26 -8.23 3.62
N HIS A 119 -3.10 -7.94 4.61
CA HIS A 119 -4.31 -7.12 4.41
C HIS A 119 -3.97 -5.69 3.97
N GLU A 120 -2.98 -5.07 4.61
CA GLU A 120 -2.49 -3.73 4.23
C GLU A 120 -1.91 -3.70 2.81
N TRP A 121 -1.24 -4.78 2.41
CA TRP A 121 -0.74 -4.91 1.05
C TRP A 121 -1.87 -5.03 0.02
N GLU A 122 -2.90 -5.80 0.31
CA GLU A 122 -4.09 -5.92 -0.56
C GLU A 122 -4.82 -4.58 -0.70
N GLU A 123 -5.01 -3.86 0.40
CA GLU A 123 -5.59 -2.52 0.41
C GLU A 123 -4.73 -1.54 -0.40
N PHE A 124 -3.42 -1.57 -0.23
CA PHE A 124 -2.48 -0.76 -1.01
C PHE A 124 -2.57 -1.05 -2.52
N LEU A 125 -2.61 -2.33 -2.92
CA LEU A 125 -2.78 -2.71 -4.32
C LEU A 125 -4.11 -2.24 -4.89
N LEU A 126 -5.17 -2.36 -4.11
CA LEU A 126 -6.52 -1.91 -4.49
C LEU A 126 -6.55 -0.38 -4.69
N GLU A 127 -6.04 0.39 -3.74
CA GLU A 127 -5.96 1.85 -3.86
C GLU A 127 -5.13 2.28 -5.09
N LYS A 128 -3.99 1.64 -5.31
CA LYS A 128 -3.13 1.92 -6.47
C LYS A 128 -3.83 1.59 -7.80
N ALA A 129 -4.52 0.46 -7.87
CA ALA A 129 -5.28 0.06 -9.04
C ALA A 129 -6.45 1.01 -9.32
N LEU A 130 -7.18 1.43 -8.28
CA LEU A 130 -8.26 2.40 -8.40
C LEU A 130 -7.75 3.76 -8.91
N ALA A 131 -6.63 4.25 -8.41
CA ALA A 131 -6.03 5.49 -8.86
C ALA A 131 -5.62 5.42 -10.35
N GLU A 132 -5.04 4.29 -10.79
CA GLU A 132 -4.69 4.08 -12.19
C GLU A 132 -5.92 4.02 -13.10
N ILE A 133 -6.98 3.33 -12.67
CA ILE A 133 -8.22 3.25 -13.44
C ILE A 133 -8.90 4.61 -13.50
N ARG A 134 -8.93 5.35 -12.37
CA ARG A 134 -9.51 6.70 -12.30
C ARG A 134 -8.86 7.64 -13.32
N SER A 135 -7.54 7.60 -13.46
CA SER A 135 -6.80 8.46 -14.39
C SER A 135 -7.07 8.17 -15.88
N ARG A 136 -7.63 6.98 -16.20
CA ARG A 136 -7.87 6.50 -17.58
C ARG A 136 -9.34 6.29 -17.92
N CYS A 137 -10.22 6.67 -17.02
CA CYS A 137 -11.67 6.46 -17.15
C CYS A 137 -12.39 7.80 -17.16
N ASP A 138 -13.50 7.89 -17.90
CA ASP A 138 -14.36 9.06 -17.79
C ASP A 138 -15.05 9.12 -16.41
N ASP A 139 -15.28 10.33 -15.95
CA ASP A 139 -15.80 10.60 -14.61
C ASP A 139 -17.15 9.93 -14.36
N LEU A 140 -18.03 9.93 -15.34
CA LEU A 140 -19.38 9.36 -15.18
C LEU A 140 -19.35 7.85 -15.01
N THR A 141 -18.51 7.15 -15.78
CA THR A 141 -18.30 5.71 -15.66
C THR A 141 -17.69 5.36 -14.32
N PHE A 142 -16.70 6.13 -13.84
CA PHE A 142 -16.08 5.89 -12.54
C PHE A 142 -17.05 6.17 -11.38
N LEU A 143 -17.81 7.27 -11.44
CA LEU A 143 -18.80 7.61 -10.42
C LEU A 143 -19.92 6.56 -10.32
N ALA A 144 -20.39 6.03 -11.45
CA ALA A 144 -21.39 4.97 -11.46
C ALA A 144 -20.87 3.71 -10.74
N PHE A 145 -19.64 3.31 -10.97
CA PHE A 145 -18.98 2.23 -10.24
C PHE A 145 -18.81 2.56 -8.75
N ASP A 146 -18.29 3.74 -8.42
CA ASP A 146 -18.01 4.13 -7.04
C ASP A 146 -19.27 4.13 -6.19
N PHE A 147 -20.35 4.75 -6.69
CA PHE A 147 -21.61 4.80 -5.96
C PHE A 147 -22.28 3.43 -5.87
N HIS A 148 -22.30 2.65 -6.97
CA HIS A 148 -23.01 1.38 -6.99
C HIS A 148 -22.24 0.25 -6.28
N VAL A 149 -20.94 0.12 -6.54
CA VAL A 149 -20.13 -1.01 -6.04
C VAL A 149 -19.47 -0.68 -4.70
N ARG A 150 -18.78 0.46 -4.58
CA ARG A 150 -18.03 0.78 -3.36
C ARG A 150 -18.94 1.32 -2.25
N GLN A 151 -19.90 2.18 -2.59
CA GLN A 151 -20.85 2.72 -1.62
C GLN A 151 -22.14 1.86 -1.48
N GLN A 152 -22.24 0.76 -2.25
CA GLN A 152 -23.35 -0.19 -2.21
C GLN A 152 -24.73 0.44 -2.44
N ARG A 153 -24.82 1.51 -3.23
CA ARG A 153 -26.08 2.18 -3.53
C ARG A 153 -26.87 1.40 -4.59
N PRO A 154 -28.21 1.36 -4.48
CA PRO A 154 -29.08 0.77 -5.50
C PRO A 154 -28.84 1.38 -6.88
N ALA A 155 -28.78 0.56 -7.94
CA ALA A 155 -28.54 1.03 -9.31
C ALA A 155 -29.54 2.09 -9.76
N LYS A 156 -30.79 1.99 -9.33
CA LYS A 156 -31.86 2.98 -9.61
C LYS A 156 -31.50 4.36 -9.07
N GLU A 157 -31.11 4.44 -7.80
CA GLU A 157 -30.70 5.72 -7.17
C GLU A 157 -29.48 6.33 -7.85
N VAL A 158 -28.51 5.50 -8.21
CA VAL A 158 -27.29 5.94 -8.93
C VAL A 158 -27.66 6.44 -10.33
N ALA A 159 -28.56 5.76 -11.03
CA ALA A 159 -29.05 6.15 -12.34
C ALA A 159 -29.74 7.52 -12.29
N GLU A 160 -30.65 7.72 -11.32
CA GLU A 160 -31.34 9.01 -11.09
C GLU A 160 -30.34 10.13 -10.74
N ALA A 161 -29.40 9.86 -9.82
CA ALA A 161 -28.41 10.86 -9.38
C ALA A 161 -27.43 11.30 -10.48
N LEU A 162 -27.08 10.39 -11.39
CA LEU A 162 -26.14 10.66 -12.47
C LEU A 162 -26.80 10.98 -13.83
N GLY A 163 -28.12 10.92 -13.94
CA GLY A 163 -28.85 11.16 -15.18
C GLY A 163 -28.56 10.12 -16.27
N ILE A 164 -28.38 8.86 -15.91
CA ILE A 164 -28.10 7.74 -16.80
C ILE A 164 -29.10 6.59 -16.60
N SER A 165 -29.08 5.61 -17.51
CA SER A 165 -29.91 4.40 -17.31
C SER A 165 -29.31 3.45 -16.29
N GLU A 166 -30.14 2.65 -15.59
CA GLU A 166 -29.67 1.58 -14.72
C GLU A 166 -28.78 0.58 -15.45
N GLN A 167 -29.12 0.27 -16.71
CA GLN A 167 -28.30 -0.60 -17.55
C GLN A 167 -26.87 -0.03 -17.71
N LYS A 168 -26.72 1.30 -17.88
CA LYS A 168 -25.42 1.94 -17.95
C LYS A 168 -24.67 1.87 -16.64
N VAL A 169 -25.36 1.96 -15.48
CA VAL A 169 -24.74 1.76 -14.16
C VAL A 169 -24.15 0.35 -14.06
N TYR A 170 -24.91 -0.69 -14.40
CA TYR A 170 -24.42 -2.07 -14.36
C TYR A 170 -23.25 -2.32 -15.32
N LEU A 171 -23.33 -1.82 -16.55
CA LEU A 171 -22.26 -1.96 -17.53
C LEU A 171 -20.97 -1.27 -17.10
N SER A 172 -21.07 -0.05 -16.56
CA SER A 172 -19.95 0.71 -16.04
C SER A 172 -19.30 -0.01 -14.86
N SER A 173 -20.11 -0.47 -13.93
CA SER A 173 -19.67 -1.22 -12.75
C SER A 173 -18.96 -2.53 -13.12
N SER A 174 -19.53 -3.29 -14.04
CA SER A 174 -18.92 -4.54 -14.52
C SER A 174 -17.58 -4.30 -15.21
N ARG A 175 -17.49 -3.29 -16.09
CA ARG A 175 -16.24 -2.93 -16.80
C ARG A 175 -15.14 -2.50 -15.84
N ILE A 176 -15.45 -1.64 -14.87
CA ILE A 176 -14.47 -1.17 -13.88
C ILE A 176 -14.04 -2.32 -12.99
N THR A 177 -14.97 -3.16 -12.53
CA THR A 177 -14.65 -4.33 -11.69
C THR A 177 -13.71 -5.30 -12.41
N GLN A 178 -13.96 -5.56 -13.71
CA GLN A 178 -13.09 -6.42 -14.50
C GLN A 178 -11.70 -5.80 -14.67
N ARG A 179 -11.61 -4.53 -15.04
CA ARG A 179 -10.33 -3.81 -15.14
C ARG A 179 -9.59 -3.77 -13.81
N LEU A 180 -10.32 -3.65 -12.69
CA LEU A 180 -9.73 -3.63 -11.36
C LEU A 180 -9.03 -4.95 -11.03
N LYS A 181 -9.68 -6.09 -11.32
CA LYS A 181 -9.09 -7.42 -11.17
C LYS A 181 -7.80 -7.55 -11.98
N GLU A 182 -7.86 -7.22 -13.27
CA GLU A 182 -6.72 -7.31 -14.19
C GLU A 182 -5.56 -6.39 -13.73
N THR A 183 -5.89 -5.17 -13.28
CA THR A 183 -4.89 -4.20 -12.81
C THR A 183 -4.24 -4.66 -11.51
N VAL A 184 -5.02 -5.17 -10.55
CA VAL A 184 -4.49 -5.73 -9.29
C VAL A 184 -3.57 -6.91 -9.57
N GLU A 185 -3.99 -7.86 -10.40
CA GLU A 185 -3.16 -9.01 -10.78
C GLU A 185 -1.85 -8.60 -11.47
N ARG A 186 -1.90 -7.58 -12.34
CA ARG A 186 -0.71 -7.03 -12.98
C ARG A 186 0.22 -6.38 -11.96
N LEU A 187 -0.32 -5.49 -11.12
CA LEU A 187 0.45 -4.82 -10.06
C LEU A 187 1.07 -5.83 -9.09
N GLN A 188 0.32 -6.86 -8.71
CA GLN A 188 0.83 -7.92 -7.87
C GLN A 188 2.00 -8.66 -8.53
N LYS A 189 1.88 -9.01 -9.80
CA LYS A 189 2.98 -9.65 -10.55
C LYS A 189 4.19 -8.71 -10.68
N GLU A 190 4.00 -7.42 -10.94
CA GLU A 190 5.07 -6.45 -11.09
C GLU A 190 5.82 -6.19 -9.77
N LEU A 191 5.08 -6.09 -8.66
CA LEU A 191 5.65 -5.77 -7.35
C LEU A 191 6.14 -7.00 -6.56
N GLU A 192 5.67 -8.20 -6.90
CA GLU A 192 6.00 -9.44 -6.20
C GLU A 192 6.94 -10.38 -6.99
N LYS A 193 7.29 -10.05 -8.24
CA LYS A 193 8.28 -10.86 -8.98
C LYS A 193 9.61 -10.88 -8.24
N PRO A 194 10.20 -12.07 -8.07
CA PRO A 194 11.51 -12.25 -7.45
C PRO A 194 12.63 -11.59 -8.25
#